data_5448f8d968123b36fb90eaa635e1a1bb
#
_entry.id   5448f8d968123b36fb90eaa635e1a1bb
#
_cell.length_a   1.000
_cell.length_b   1.000
_cell.length_c   1.000
_cell.angle_alpha   90.00
_cell.angle_beta   90.00
_cell.angle_gamma   90.00
#
_symmetry.space_group_name_H-M   'P 1'
#
loop_
_entity.id
_entity.type
_entity.pdbx_description
1 polymer ?
#
loop_
_entity_poly.entity_id
_entity_poly.type
_entity_poly.pdbx_seq_one_letter_code
_entity_poly.pdbx_strand_id
1 'polypeptide(L)'
;MIDVVARRIAYRVETQGYPQTSGLLTTAYEQESGCVYVYFFDNMTPGKLRVLRDRAGQTTPDYVTTEGGRTTAYALFTPTGDQAQYAICSPIADEYGTVYFKNDSARLMAYGSAIERLEITQQPTKTAYAEGETFDPAGMVVTAVYANGKTRDVTDYVTYKTDPLDGGDGEFAISFPYVMYHNEENGTEMTSGVETMVPAVTLNLTVGDGLLGDVNGDGKVDQADAQMILDYEAKRLDTELSLKAADVSGDGVIDSSDAVLILQYAAGTLKEFPAAAPKETEDTGSTDQIAVGDTGLPKE
;
A
#
# COMPACT_ATOMS: atom_id res chain seq x y z
N MET A 1 13.11 40.03 -6.69
CA MET A 1 11.67 40.30 -6.51
C MET A 1 11.38 41.75 -6.85
N ILE A 2 10.31 42.01 -7.57
CA ILE A 2 9.92 43.35 -7.98
C ILE A 2 8.52 43.61 -7.41
N ASP A 3 8.40 44.72 -6.69
CA ASP A 3 7.11 45.27 -6.28
C ASP A 3 6.56 46.09 -7.47
N VAL A 4 5.59 45.51 -8.19
CA VAL A 4 5.04 46.12 -9.41
C VAL A 4 4.15 47.32 -9.10
N VAL A 5 3.57 47.39 -7.92
CA VAL A 5 2.72 48.51 -7.48
C VAL A 5 3.59 49.70 -7.13
N ALA A 6 4.61 49.52 -6.32
CA ALA A 6 5.55 50.56 -5.96
C ALA A 6 6.62 50.82 -7.04
N ARG A 7 6.64 50.01 -8.10
CA ARG A 7 7.59 50.11 -9.20
C ARG A 7 9.06 50.13 -8.75
N ARG A 8 9.40 49.27 -7.81
CA ARG A 8 10.75 49.18 -7.22
C ARG A 8 11.20 47.72 -7.07
N ILE A 9 12.51 47.54 -6.92
CA ILE A 9 13.05 46.27 -6.49
C ILE A 9 12.81 46.13 -4.99
N ALA A 10 12.03 45.16 -4.56
CA ALA A 10 11.79 44.85 -3.15
C ALA A 10 13.07 44.25 -2.54
N TYR A 11 13.61 43.22 -3.15
CA TYR A 11 14.88 42.60 -2.75
C TYR A 11 15.51 41.81 -3.92
N ARG A 12 16.75 41.37 -3.74
CA ARG A 12 17.50 40.54 -4.67
C ARG A 12 18.05 39.34 -3.92
N VAL A 13 18.10 38.20 -4.61
CA VAL A 13 18.77 36.97 -4.18
C VAL A 13 19.71 36.59 -5.31
N GLU A 14 20.93 36.24 -4.95
CA GLU A 14 21.89 35.79 -5.93
C GLU A 14 21.65 34.32 -6.28
N THR A 15 22.05 33.92 -7.47
CA THR A 15 22.01 32.51 -7.93
C THR A 15 23.42 32.04 -8.17
N GLN A 16 23.61 30.73 -8.14
CA GLN A 16 24.85 30.12 -8.56
C GLN A 16 24.74 29.65 -10.03
N GLY A 17 25.79 29.94 -10.81
CA GLY A 17 25.76 29.69 -12.24
C GLY A 17 24.84 30.68 -13.00
N TYR A 18 24.41 30.29 -14.19
CA TYR A 18 23.58 31.12 -15.08
C TYR A 18 22.19 30.46 -15.18
N PRO A 19 21.17 30.91 -14.40
CA PRO A 19 19.84 30.32 -14.47
C PRO A 19 19.28 30.34 -15.89
N GLN A 20 18.90 29.17 -16.38
CA GLN A 20 18.30 28.99 -17.70
C GLN A 20 16.88 28.40 -17.60
N THR A 21 16.35 28.32 -16.38
CA THR A 21 15.05 27.75 -16.08
C THR A 21 14.05 28.83 -15.72
N SER A 22 12.78 28.61 -16.01
CA SER A 22 11.70 29.40 -15.43
C SER A 22 11.48 28.98 -13.98
N GLY A 23 11.20 29.96 -13.11
CA GLY A 23 10.77 29.65 -11.75
C GLY A 23 9.32 29.14 -11.74
N LEU A 24 9.07 28.16 -10.89
CA LEU A 24 7.72 27.71 -10.54
C LEU A 24 7.25 28.48 -9.32
N LEU A 25 6.17 29.25 -9.47
CA LEU A 25 5.47 29.88 -8.33
C LEU A 25 4.32 28.98 -7.90
N THR A 26 4.22 28.72 -6.60
CA THR A 26 3.06 28.06 -6.01
C THR A 26 2.39 28.94 -4.96
N THR A 27 1.06 28.97 -5.00
CA THR A 27 0.21 29.66 -4.03
C THR A 27 -0.50 28.66 -3.10
N ALA A 28 -0.15 27.39 -3.17
CA ALA A 28 -0.83 26.32 -2.43
C ALA A 28 -0.87 26.56 -0.91
N TYR A 29 0.11 27.27 -0.38
CA TYR A 29 0.22 27.56 1.07
C TYR A 29 -0.16 29.00 1.43
N GLU A 30 -0.63 29.81 0.47
CA GLU A 30 -0.91 31.22 0.69
C GLU A 30 -2.04 31.45 1.71
N GLN A 31 -3.08 30.64 1.65
CA GLN A 31 -4.21 30.75 2.57
C GLN A 31 -3.83 30.39 4.02
N GLU A 32 -2.94 29.43 4.21
CA GLU A 32 -2.53 28.97 5.53
C GLU A 32 -1.42 29.81 6.14
N SER A 33 -0.42 30.18 5.35
CA SER A 33 0.81 30.83 5.82
C SER A 33 0.95 32.29 5.41
N GLY A 34 0.12 32.77 4.49
CA GLY A 34 0.27 34.09 3.87
C GLY A 34 1.50 34.17 2.96
N CYS A 35 2.11 33.04 2.61
CA CYS A 35 3.34 32.96 1.84
C CYS A 35 3.13 32.22 0.53
N VAL A 36 3.90 32.62 -0.47
CA VAL A 36 4.07 31.92 -1.74
C VAL A 36 5.51 31.41 -1.83
N TYR A 37 5.72 30.36 -2.64
CA TYR A 37 7.03 29.75 -2.81
C TYR A 37 7.42 29.77 -4.28
N VAL A 38 8.70 30.11 -4.54
CA VAL A 38 9.28 30.10 -5.87
C VAL A 38 10.38 29.06 -5.93
N TYR A 39 10.19 28.05 -6.76
CA TYR A 39 11.17 27.00 -6.99
C TYR A 39 11.92 27.24 -8.30
N PHE A 40 13.22 27.03 -8.30
CA PHE A 40 14.07 27.19 -9.47
C PHE A 40 15.37 26.40 -9.31
N PHE A 41 16.15 26.31 -10.35
CA PHE A 41 17.43 25.60 -10.33
C PHE A 41 18.61 26.53 -10.55
N ASP A 42 19.74 26.22 -9.91
CA ASP A 42 21.04 26.70 -10.35
C ASP A 42 21.47 25.93 -11.59
N ASN A 43 22.00 26.65 -12.58
CA ASN A 43 22.64 26.02 -13.71
C ASN A 43 24.13 25.77 -13.41
N MET A 44 24.38 24.75 -12.62
CA MET A 44 25.72 24.31 -12.21
C MET A 44 25.71 22.80 -11.98
N THR A 45 26.83 22.23 -11.60
CA THR A 45 26.95 20.81 -11.19
C THR A 45 27.36 20.75 -9.72
N PRO A 46 26.52 20.18 -8.84
CA PRO A 46 25.13 19.73 -9.08
C PRO A 46 24.15 20.90 -9.23
N GLY A 47 23.16 20.74 -10.11
CA GLY A 47 22.04 21.67 -10.21
C GLY A 47 21.10 21.49 -9.00
N LYS A 48 21.11 22.47 -8.10
CA LYS A 48 20.33 22.43 -6.87
C LYS A 48 18.92 22.93 -7.14
N LEU A 49 17.92 22.21 -6.58
CA LEU A 49 16.55 22.74 -6.48
C LEU A 49 16.52 23.77 -5.35
N ARG A 50 16.27 25.02 -5.72
CA ARG A 50 16.19 26.14 -4.78
C ARG A 50 14.75 26.49 -4.48
N VAL A 51 14.51 26.97 -3.28
CA VAL A 51 13.23 27.54 -2.88
C VAL A 51 13.40 28.92 -2.24
N LEU A 52 12.55 29.85 -2.62
CA LEU A 52 12.44 31.17 -2.04
C LEU A 52 11.02 31.33 -1.51
N ARG A 53 10.89 31.78 -0.27
CA ARG A 53 9.60 32.14 0.31
C ARG A 53 9.38 33.62 0.20
N ASP A 54 8.20 34.01 -0.24
CA ASP A 54 7.80 35.42 -0.38
C ASP A 54 6.39 35.66 0.15
N ARG A 55 6.11 36.88 0.53
CA ARG A 55 4.80 37.34 1.02
C ARG A 55 4.58 38.80 0.70
N ALA A 56 3.32 39.20 0.74
CA ALA A 56 2.94 40.61 0.52
C ALA A 56 3.69 41.57 1.45
N GLY A 57 4.28 42.61 0.85
CA GLY A 57 5.02 43.64 1.58
C GLY A 57 6.43 43.25 2.02
N GLN A 58 6.94 42.11 1.65
CA GLN A 58 8.28 41.65 2.00
C GLN A 58 9.34 42.55 1.30
N THR A 59 10.33 42.99 2.04
CA THR A 59 11.39 43.89 1.57
C THR A 59 12.79 43.31 1.69
N THR A 60 12.93 42.16 2.38
CA THR A 60 14.15 41.40 2.53
C THR A 60 13.91 39.95 2.11
N PRO A 61 14.90 39.30 1.48
CA PRO A 61 14.71 37.90 1.13
C PRO A 61 14.57 37.04 2.39
N ASP A 62 13.74 36.01 2.28
CA ASP A 62 13.52 35.03 3.32
C ASP A 62 13.77 33.64 2.71
N TYR A 63 14.06 32.66 3.56
CA TYR A 63 14.45 31.31 3.12
C TYR A 63 15.72 31.35 2.26
N VAL A 64 16.77 31.92 2.83
CA VAL A 64 18.07 32.11 2.18
C VAL A 64 19.20 31.48 2.98
N THR A 65 20.27 31.17 2.29
CA THR A 65 21.51 30.66 2.88
C THR A 65 22.70 31.45 2.33
N THR A 66 23.86 31.35 2.99
CA THR A 66 25.10 31.96 2.47
C THR A 66 26.02 30.87 1.94
N GLU A 67 26.25 30.87 0.64
CA GLU A 67 27.15 29.95 -0.04
C GLU A 67 28.21 30.72 -0.84
N GLY A 68 29.48 30.38 -0.66
CA GLY A 68 30.56 31.05 -1.39
C GLY A 68 30.61 32.56 -1.22
N GLY A 69 30.17 33.06 -0.07
CA GLY A 69 30.09 34.50 0.23
C GLY A 69 28.90 35.23 -0.39
N ARG A 70 27.94 34.50 -0.99
CA ARG A 70 26.72 35.06 -1.60
C ARG A 70 25.49 34.65 -0.82
N THR A 71 24.52 35.55 -0.74
CA THR A 71 23.19 35.22 -0.22
C THR A 71 22.33 34.64 -1.33
N THR A 72 22.10 33.33 -1.26
CA THR A 72 21.34 32.56 -2.24
C THR A 72 20.03 32.06 -1.63
N ALA A 73 19.07 31.66 -2.47
CA ALA A 73 17.89 30.95 -2.00
C ALA A 73 18.26 29.61 -1.37
N TYR A 74 17.47 29.15 -0.41
CA TYR A 74 17.72 27.90 0.28
C TYR A 74 17.76 26.72 -0.71
N ALA A 75 18.76 25.84 -0.58
CA ALA A 75 18.86 24.62 -1.36
C ALA A 75 17.91 23.57 -0.75
N LEU A 76 16.74 23.44 -1.34
CA LEU A 76 15.74 22.46 -0.91
C LEU A 76 16.19 21.04 -1.17
N PHE A 77 16.89 20.83 -2.29
CA PHE A 77 17.41 19.53 -2.66
C PHE A 77 18.71 19.67 -3.48
N THR A 78 19.71 18.88 -3.14
CA THR A 78 20.98 18.79 -3.87
C THR A 78 21.19 17.36 -4.34
N PRO A 79 21.13 17.10 -5.66
CA PRO A 79 21.40 15.79 -6.22
C PRO A 79 22.83 15.34 -5.89
N THR A 80 23.01 14.05 -5.58
CA THR A 80 24.31 13.44 -5.28
C THR A 80 24.62 12.26 -6.23
N GLY A 81 25.82 11.74 -6.19
CA GLY A 81 26.25 10.61 -7.01
C GLY A 81 26.10 10.89 -8.52
N ASP A 82 25.58 9.93 -9.26
CA ASP A 82 25.33 10.04 -10.71
C ASP A 82 24.21 11.01 -11.08
N GLN A 83 23.39 11.40 -10.11
CA GLN A 83 22.34 12.41 -10.28
C GLN A 83 22.88 13.86 -10.18
N ALA A 84 24.11 14.03 -9.71
CA ALA A 84 24.75 15.34 -9.54
C ALA A 84 25.16 15.97 -10.89
N GLN A 85 24.18 16.36 -11.70
CA GLN A 85 24.35 16.90 -13.03
C GLN A 85 23.76 18.32 -13.16
N TYR A 86 23.98 18.98 -14.31
CA TYR A 86 23.37 20.26 -14.62
C TYR A 86 21.84 20.15 -14.70
N ALA A 87 21.14 21.17 -14.19
CA ALA A 87 19.69 21.28 -14.30
C ALA A 87 19.29 22.50 -15.15
N ILE A 88 18.73 22.23 -16.30
CA ILE A 88 18.30 23.25 -17.29
C ILE A 88 16.79 23.19 -17.57
N CYS A 89 16.05 22.33 -16.89
CA CYS A 89 14.60 22.22 -17.02
C CYS A 89 13.88 23.11 -16.00
N SER A 90 12.70 23.59 -16.37
CA SER A 90 11.80 24.25 -15.43
C SER A 90 11.08 23.22 -14.57
N PRO A 91 10.99 23.42 -13.24
CA PRO A 91 10.19 22.53 -12.39
C PRO A 91 8.70 22.72 -12.66
N ILE A 92 7.93 21.67 -12.44
CA ILE A 92 6.46 21.68 -12.41
C ILE A 92 6.00 21.08 -11.08
N ALA A 93 4.79 21.35 -10.66
CA ALA A 93 4.22 20.75 -9.46
C ALA A 93 2.84 20.16 -9.73
N ASP A 94 2.50 19.13 -8.97
CA ASP A 94 1.14 18.57 -8.94
C ASP A 94 0.29 19.22 -7.82
N GLU A 95 -0.96 18.81 -7.76
CA GLU A 95 -1.93 19.27 -6.74
C GLU A 95 -1.61 18.79 -5.32
N TYR A 96 -0.73 17.78 -5.19
CA TYR A 96 -0.28 17.24 -3.89
C TYR A 96 0.95 17.98 -3.34
N GLY A 97 1.53 18.89 -4.13
CA GLY A 97 2.70 19.68 -3.76
C GLY A 97 4.03 19.01 -4.08
N THR A 98 4.02 17.96 -4.91
CA THR A 98 5.25 17.32 -5.41
C THR A 98 5.81 18.14 -6.56
N VAL A 99 7.09 18.49 -6.49
CA VAL A 99 7.81 19.21 -7.52
C VAL A 99 8.56 18.21 -8.41
N TYR A 100 8.22 18.16 -9.67
CA TYR A 100 8.84 17.29 -10.67
C TYR A 100 9.87 18.06 -11.47
N PHE A 101 11.01 17.43 -11.71
CA PHE A 101 12.12 18.02 -12.48
C PHE A 101 13.03 16.94 -13.05
N LYS A 102 13.87 17.34 -13.99
CA LYS A 102 14.92 16.50 -14.54
C LYS A 102 16.22 17.31 -14.66
N ASN A 103 17.33 16.60 -14.75
CA ASN A 103 18.62 17.15 -15.06
C ASN A 103 19.34 16.27 -16.10
N ASP A 104 20.59 16.53 -16.39
CA ASP A 104 21.37 15.82 -17.40
C ASP A 104 21.73 14.37 -17.01
N SER A 105 21.32 13.89 -15.84
CA SER A 105 21.43 12.47 -15.44
C SER A 105 20.45 11.55 -16.20
N ALA A 106 19.61 12.10 -17.07
CA ALA A 106 18.54 11.40 -17.78
C ALA A 106 17.45 10.81 -16.85
N ARG A 107 17.37 11.25 -15.59
CA ARG A 107 16.36 10.83 -14.61
C ARG A 107 15.31 11.91 -14.42
N LEU A 108 14.05 11.50 -14.32
CA LEU A 108 12.97 12.34 -13.80
C LEU A 108 12.96 12.18 -12.29
N MET A 109 13.03 13.29 -11.58
CA MET A 109 13.02 13.34 -10.12
C MET A 109 11.74 13.99 -9.65
N ALA A 110 11.26 13.55 -8.49
CA ALA A 110 10.12 14.09 -7.79
C ALA A 110 10.55 14.45 -6.37
N TYR A 111 10.32 15.68 -5.96
CA TYR A 111 10.57 16.15 -4.62
C TYR A 111 9.24 16.54 -3.97
N GLY A 112 8.88 15.85 -2.90
CA GLY A 112 7.60 16.07 -2.24
C GLY A 112 7.62 15.54 -0.81
N SER A 113 6.48 15.54 -0.17
CA SER A 113 6.32 14.92 1.13
C SER A 113 6.51 13.41 1.01
N ALA A 114 7.26 12.82 1.92
CA ALA A 114 7.44 11.38 1.96
C ALA A 114 6.12 10.67 2.20
N ILE A 115 5.96 9.48 1.62
CA ILE A 115 4.87 8.59 1.97
C ILE A 115 5.24 7.89 3.26
N GLU A 116 4.45 8.08 4.31
CA GLU A 116 4.68 7.44 5.61
C GLU A 116 4.20 6.00 5.64
N ARG A 117 3.02 5.75 5.04
CA ARG A 117 2.39 4.45 5.03
C ARG A 117 1.34 4.31 3.92
N LEU A 118 0.97 3.07 3.66
CA LEU A 118 -0.22 2.72 2.91
C LEU A 118 -1.35 2.34 3.88
N GLU A 119 -2.58 2.60 3.48
CA GLU A 119 -3.79 2.18 4.18
C GLU A 119 -4.75 1.53 3.19
N ILE A 120 -5.34 0.40 3.56
CA ILE A 120 -6.48 -0.17 2.83
C ILE A 120 -7.73 0.53 3.36
N THR A 121 -8.18 1.55 2.66
CA THR A 121 -9.33 2.37 3.06
C THR A 121 -10.67 1.72 2.69
N GLN A 122 -10.64 0.79 1.76
CA GLN A 122 -11.76 -0.09 1.45
C GLN A 122 -11.23 -1.50 1.19
N GLN A 123 -11.81 -2.49 1.86
CA GLN A 123 -11.48 -3.89 1.68
C GLN A 123 -11.94 -4.40 0.31
N PRO A 124 -11.26 -5.40 -0.28
CA PRO A 124 -11.78 -6.07 -1.45
C PRO A 124 -13.10 -6.77 -1.13
N THR A 125 -13.91 -7.00 -2.14
CA THR A 125 -15.21 -7.68 -1.99
C THR A 125 -15.05 -9.14 -1.59
N LYS A 126 -13.90 -9.74 -1.90
CA LYS A 126 -13.59 -11.13 -1.56
C LYS A 126 -12.31 -11.18 -0.71
N THR A 127 -12.39 -11.82 0.46
CA THR A 127 -11.28 -12.02 1.40
C THR A 127 -11.06 -13.49 1.76
N ALA A 128 -11.99 -14.38 1.36
CA ALA A 128 -11.87 -15.81 1.54
C ALA A 128 -11.70 -16.50 0.17
N TYR A 129 -10.70 -17.37 0.07
CA TYR A 129 -10.28 -18.02 -1.16
C TYR A 129 -10.10 -19.52 -0.95
N ALA A 130 -10.45 -20.32 -1.96
CA ALA A 130 -10.02 -21.72 -2.00
C ALA A 130 -8.53 -21.80 -2.33
N GLU A 131 -7.89 -22.90 -1.91
CA GLU A 131 -6.52 -23.18 -2.31
C GLU A 131 -6.41 -23.27 -3.85
N GLY A 132 -5.44 -22.58 -4.41
CA GLY A 132 -5.23 -22.51 -5.86
C GLY A 132 -5.97 -21.38 -6.57
N GLU A 133 -6.85 -20.62 -5.88
CA GLU A 133 -7.43 -19.40 -6.45
C GLU A 133 -6.42 -18.26 -6.47
N THR A 134 -6.65 -17.27 -7.30
CA THR A 134 -5.87 -16.04 -7.35
C THR A 134 -6.59 -14.91 -6.64
N PHE A 135 -5.81 -14.01 -6.03
CA PHE A 135 -6.36 -12.83 -5.36
C PHE A 135 -7.14 -11.94 -6.34
N ASP A 136 -8.35 -11.53 -5.95
CA ASP A 136 -9.19 -10.57 -6.66
C ASP A 136 -9.22 -9.23 -5.91
N PRO A 137 -8.66 -8.15 -6.47
CA PRO A 137 -8.63 -6.84 -5.83
C PRO A 137 -9.95 -6.07 -5.97
N ALA A 138 -10.99 -6.64 -6.60
CA ALA A 138 -12.25 -5.93 -6.88
C ALA A 138 -12.81 -5.25 -5.62
N GLY A 139 -13.08 -3.96 -5.73
CA GLY A 139 -13.58 -3.14 -4.62
C GLY A 139 -12.54 -2.67 -3.62
N MET A 140 -11.29 -3.13 -3.69
CA MET A 140 -10.22 -2.63 -2.82
C MET A 140 -9.84 -1.20 -3.17
N VAL A 141 -9.59 -0.37 -2.14
CA VAL A 141 -9.00 0.96 -2.30
C VAL A 141 -7.78 1.08 -1.39
N VAL A 142 -6.64 1.41 -2.00
CA VAL A 142 -5.39 1.63 -1.29
C VAL A 142 -5.02 3.10 -1.34
N THR A 143 -4.77 3.68 -0.19
CA THR A 143 -4.46 5.10 -0.02
C THR A 143 -3.06 5.27 0.53
N ALA A 144 -2.24 6.08 -0.13
CA ALA A 144 -0.97 6.55 0.41
C ALA A 144 -1.20 7.73 1.34
N VAL A 145 -0.63 7.68 2.52
CA VAL A 145 -0.64 8.76 3.53
C VAL A 145 0.73 9.41 3.55
N TYR A 146 0.76 10.72 3.30
CA TYR A 146 1.99 11.51 3.25
C TYR A 146 2.32 12.15 4.60
N ALA A 147 3.59 12.42 4.85
CA ALA A 147 4.09 13.09 6.06
C ALA A 147 3.47 14.48 6.33
N ASN A 148 2.95 15.12 5.29
CA ASN A 148 2.20 16.38 5.42
C ASN A 148 0.70 16.20 5.74
N GLY A 149 0.26 14.97 6.01
CA GLY A 149 -1.13 14.61 6.31
C GLY A 149 -2.05 14.54 5.08
N LYS A 150 -1.55 14.83 3.88
CA LYS A 150 -2.34 14.61 2.65
C LYS A 150 -2.44 13.12 2.33
N THR A 151 -3.48 12.75 1.61
CA THR A 151 -3.73 11.38 1.17
C THR A 151 -3.94 11.34 -0.34
N ARG A 152 -3.59 10.20 -0.95
CA ARG A 152 -3.78 9.96 -2.38
C ARG A 152 -4.20 8.52 -2.61
N ASP A 153 -5.23 8.32 -3.41
CA ASP A 153 -5.58 7.00 -3.94
C ASP A 153 -4.46 6.50 -4.87
N VAL A 154 -3.90 5.35 -4.54
CA VAL A 154 -2.81 4.70 -5.30
C VAL A 154 -3.20 3.30 -5.78
N THR A 155 -4.47 2.97 -5.74
CA THR A 155 -5.03 1.64 -6.06
C THR A 155 -4.55 1.11 -7.41
N ASP A 156 -4.52 1.96 -8.44
CA ASP A 156 -4.08 1.56 -9.79
C ASP A 156 -2.57 1.33 -9.91
N TYR A 157 -1.81 1.65 -8.88
CA TYR A 157 -0.34 1.62 -8.91
C TYR A 157 0.27 0.62 -7.95
N VAL A 158 -0.55 -0.07 -7.14
CA VAL A 158 -0.06 -1.08 -6.21
C VAL A 158 0.24 -2.40 -6.92
N THR A 159 1.11 -3.17 -6.31
CA THR A 159 1.46 -4.52 -6.75
C THR A 159 1.22 -5.51 -5.62
N TYR A 160 0.87 -6.74 -5.99
CA TYR A 160 0.63 -7.84 -5.07
C TYR A 160 0.94 -9.18 -5.78
N LYS A 161 0.99 -10.26 -5.02
CA LYS A 161 1.21 -11.60 -5.56
C LYS A 161 0.04 -12.00 -6.48
N THR A 162 0.35 -12.41 -7.71
CA THR A 162 -0.63 -12.88 -8.71
C THR A 162 -0.63 -14.40 -8.87
N ASP A 163 0.31 -15.09 -8.20
CA ASP A 163 0.33 -16.56 -8.18
C ASP A 163 -0.88 -17.08 -7.40
N PRO A 164 -1.29 -18.33 -7.68
CA PRO A 164 -2.30 -19.02 -6.90
C PRO A 164 -1.99 -18.97 -5.39
N LEU A 165 -3.02 -18.75 -4.59
CA LEU A 165 -2.92 -18.73 -3.14
C LEU A 165 -2.73 -20.16 -2.63
N ASP A 166 -1.80 -20.34 -1.73
CA ASP A 166 -1.50 -21.60 -1.07
C ASP A 166 -2.07 -21.59 0.35
N GLY A 167 -2.50 -22.77 0.81
CA GLY A 167 -3.33 -22.92 1.98
C GLY A 167 -2.83 -22.31 3.28
N GLY A 168 -3.76 -21.93 4.10
CA GLY A 168 -3.63 -21.30 5.40
C GLY A 168 -4.04 -19.83 5.38
N ASP A 169 -4.48 -19.35 6.51
CA ASP A 169 -4.74 -17.93 6.73
C ASP A 169 -3.41 -17.17 6.67
N GLY A 170 -3.38 -16.02 6.02
CA GLY A 170 -2.13 -15.33 5.86
C GLY A 170 -2.25 -13.83 5.65
N GLU A 171 -1.15 -13.18 5.99
CA GLU A 171 -0.92 -11.80 5.66
C GLU A 171 -0.56 -11.69 4.17
N PHE A 172 -1.42 -11.05 3.41
CA PHE A 172 -1.21 -10.80 1.99
C PHE A 172 -0.70 -9.37 1.80
N ALA A 173 0.52 -9.25 1.26
CA ALA A 173 1.17 -7.97 1.14
C ALA A 173 0.70 -7.21 -0.11
N ILE A 174 0.28 -5.97 0.09
CA ILE A 174 0.01 -4.99 -0.96
C ILE A 174 1.14 -3.97 -0.94
N SER A 175 1.87 -3.86 -2.01
CA SER A 175 3.05 -3.00 -2.12
C SER A 175 2.79 -1.87 -3.11
N PHE A 176 3.36 -0.72 -2.83
CA PHE A 176 3.46 0.37 -3.78
C PHE A 176 4.92 0.47 -4.23
N PRO A 177 5.25 0.16 -5.49
CA PRO A 177 6.62 0.10 -5.98
C PRO A 177 7.19 1.50 -6.19
N TYR A 178 7.21 2.26 -5.13
CA TYR A 178 7.72 3.63 -5.08
C TYR A 178 8.99 3.69 -4.24
N VAL A 179 10.08 4.09 -4.86
CA VAL A 179 11.36 4.27 -4.18
C VAL A 179 11.47 5.72 -3.74
N MET A 180 11.63 5.91 -2.45
CA MET A 180 11.91 7.23 -1.87
C MET A 180 13.41 7.34 -1.57
N TYR A 181 13.93 8.54 -1.81
CA TYR A 181 15.24 8.91 -1.34
C TYR A 181 15.09 9.76 -0.09
N HIS A 182 15.56 9.27 1.05
CA HIS A 182 15.65 10.10 2.25
C HIS A 182 16.71 11.15 2.04
N ASN A 183 16.31 12.39 2.26
CA ASN A 183 17.24 13.48 2.31
C ASN A 183 17.96 13.46 3.66
N GLU A 184 19.27 13.54 3.62
CA GLU A 184 20.06 13.85 4.80
C GLU A 184 20.19 15.36 4.91
N GLU A 185 19.85 15.92 6.05
CA GLU A 185 20.10 17.31 6.34
C GLU A 185 21.60 17.50 6.61
N ASN A 186 22.26 18.21 5.73
CA ASN A 186 23.65 18.57 5.88
C ASN A 186 23.77 20.07 6.21
N GLY A 187 23.40 20.41 7.43
CA GLY A 187 23.47 21.76 7.99
C GLY A 187 22.50 22.76 7.36
N THR A 188 22.61 23.05 6.06
CA THR A 188 21.83 24.09 5.38
C THR A 188 21.13 23.61 4.11
N GLU A 189 21.31 22.37 3.73
CA GLU A 189 20.68 21.78 2.55
C GLU A 189 20.35 20.31 2.77
N MET A 190 19.33 19.85 2.03
CA MET A 190 18.94 18.45 1.99
C MET A 190 19.67 17.78 0.82
N THR A 191 20.29 16.64 1.03
CA THR A 191 20.98 15.87 0.01
C THR A 191 20.30 14.53 -0.21
N SER A 192 20.41 13.96 -1.42
CA SER A 192 19.93 12.59 -1.66
C SER A 192 20.75 11.61 -0.82
N GLY A 193 20.10 10.90 0.06
CA GLY A 193 20.68 9.90 0.94
C GLY A 193 20.32 8.47 0.55
N VAL A 194 19.76 7.74 1.46
CA VAL A 194 19.44 6.31 1.34
C VAL A 194 18.12 6.09 0.59
N GLU A 195 18.10 5.13 -0.34
CA GLU A 195 16.87 4.63 -0.94
C GLU A 195 16.04 3.87 0.11
N THR A 196 14.76 4.18 0.15
CA THR A 196 13.79 3.44 0.96
C THR A 196 12.54 3.12 0.16
N MET A 197 11.99 1.95 0.43
CA MET A 197 10.69 1.55 -0.11
C MET A 197 9.59 2.00 0.83
N VAL A 198 8.44 2.34 0.26
CA VAL A 198 7.22 2.51 1.06
C VAL A 198 6.89 1.17 1.70
N PRO A 199 6.68 1.11 3.04
CA PRO A 199 6.27 -0.14 3.67
C PRO A 199 4.99 -0.69 3.04
N ALA A 200 4.97 -2.00 2.79
CA ALA A 200 3.76 -2.67 2.32
C ALA A 200 2.68 -2.62 3.40
N VAL A 201 1.43 -2.57 2.98
CA VAL A 201 0.29 -2.80 3.88
C VAL A 201 -0.17 -4.25 3.73
N THR A 202 -0.59 -4.87 4.82
CA THR A 202 -1.07 -6.24 4.83
C THR A 202 -2.59 -6.30 4.81
N LEU A 203 -3.08 -7.27 4.07
CA LEU A 203 -4.48 -7.67 4.02
C LEU A 203 -4.58 -9.09 4.59
N ASN A 204 -5.48 -9.32 5.52
CA ASN A 204 -5.72 -10.66 6.03
C ASN A 204 -6.67 -11.39 5.09
N LEU A 205 -6.18 -12.48 4.51
CA LEU A 205 -6.96 -13.40 3.67
C LEU A 205 -7.13 -14.73 4.38
N THR A 206 -8.30 -15.31 4.23
CA THR A 206 -8.53 -16.72 4.54
C THR A 206 -8.28 -17.54 3.28
N VAL A 207 -7.29 -18.43 3.31
CA VAL A 207 -6.95 -19.29 2.18
C VAL A 207 -6.98 -20.75 2.64
N GLY A 208 -7.76 -21.54 1.98
CA GLY A 208 -7.90 -22.95 2.33
C GLY A 208 -9.25 -23.49 1.89
N ASP A 209 -9.81 -24.38 2.68
CA ASP A 209 -11.08 -25.04 2.39
C ASP A 209 -12.31 -24.08 2.38
N GLY A 210 -12.04 -22.77 2.54
CA GLY A 210 -13.06 -21.74 2.70
C GLY A 210 -13.66 -21.76 4.12
N LEU A 211 -14.40 -20.71 4.47
CA LEU A 211 -15.23 -20.74 5.65
C LEU A 211 -16.38 -21.74 5.38
N LEU A 212 -16.42 -22.81 6.15
CA LEU A 212 -17.47 -23.82 5.97
C LEU A 212 -18.84 -23.14 6.12
N GLY A 213 -19.65 -23.25 5.07
CA GLY A 213 -20.94 -22.56 4.96
C GLY A 213 -20.92 -21.22 4.20
N ASP A 214 -19.74 -20.65 3.92
CA ASP A 214 -19.59 -19.47 3.05
C ASP A 214 -19.47 -19.95 1.59
N VAL A 215 -20.59 -20.13 0.98
CA VAL A 215 -20.70 -20.75 -0.37
C VAL A 215 -20.40 -19.74 -1.46
N ASN A 216 -20.68 -18.46 -1.22
CA ASN A 216 -20.48 -17.39 -2.17
C ASN A 216 -19.07 -16.74 -2.06
N GLY A 217 -18.32 -17.07 -1.00
CA GLY A 217 -16.95 -16.59 -0.78
C GLY A 217 -16.85 -15.13 -0.35
N ASP A 218 -17.90 -14.57 0.28
CA ASP A 218 -17.91 -13.17 0.74
C ASP A 218 -17.38 -12.99 2.18
N GLY A 219 -16.95 -14.07 2.84
CA GLY A 219 -16.41 -14.09 4.19
C GLY A 219 -17.48 -14.13 5.28
N LYS A 220 -18.74 -14.40 4.93
CA LYS A 220 -19.86 -14.54 5.85
C LYS A 220 -20.60 -15.84 5.59
N VAL A 221 -21.32 -16.30 6.61
CA VAL A 221 -22.24 -17.42 6.46
C VAL A 221 -23.64 -16.91 6.78
N ASP A 222 -24.42 -16.70 5.69
CA ASP A 222 -25.75 -16.10 5.83
C ASP A 222 -26.78 -16.67 4.84
N GLN A 223 -27.90 -15.98 4.71
CA GLN A 223 -29.00 -16.43 3.83
C GLN A 223 -28.61 -16.48 2.34
N ALA A 224 -27.62 -15.67 1.91
CA ALA A 224 -27.21 -15.67 0.51
C ALA A 224 -26.55 -16.99 0.13
N ASP A 225 -25.76 -17.59 1.04
CA ASP A 225 -25.10 -18.89 0.85
C ASP A 225 -26.14 -20.02 0.76
N ALA A 226 -27.10 -20.03 1.67
CA ALA A 226 -28.19 -20.99 1.63
C ALA A 226 -28.99 -20.90 0.34
N GLN A 227 -29.26 -19.68 -0.17
CA GLN A 227 -29.95 -19.47 -1.44
C GLN A 227 -29.12 -19.99 -2.62
N MET A 228 -27.80 -19.83 -2.57
CA MET A 228 -26.91 -20.32 -3.61
C MET A 228 -26.93 -21.84 -3.72
N ILE A 229 -26.96 -22.57 -2.59
CA ILE A 229 -27.13 -24.03 -2.58
C ILE A 229 -28.48 -24.44 -3.21
N LEU A 230 -29.57 -23.77 -2.83
CA LEU A 230 -30.90 -24.06 -3.36
C LEU A 230 -30.98 -23.81 -4.86
N ASP A 231 -30.31 -22.78 -5.35
CA ASP A 231 -30.27 -22.48 -6.78
C ASP A 231 -29.38 -23.48 -7.54
N TYR A 232 -28.31 -23.99 -6.92
CA TYR A 232 -27.48 -25.05 -7.42
C TYR A 232 -28.28 -26.39 -7.56
N GLU A 233 -28.95 -26.81 -6.49
CA GLU A 233 -29.77 -28.01 -6.49
C GLU A 233 -30.90 -27.92 -7.53
N ALA A 234 -31.51 -26.74 -7.67
CA ALA A 234 -32.54 -26.46 -8.67
C ALA A 234 -31.98 -26.34 -10.10
N LYS A 235 -30.68 -26.50 -10.31
CA LYS A 235 -29.99 -26.33 -11.62
C LYS A 235 -30.21 -24.96 -12.25
N ARG A 236 -30.25 -23.92 -11.42
CA ARG A 236 -30.34 -22.51 -11.84
C ARG A 236 -29.02 -21.82 -11.92
N LEU A 237 -27.97 -22.45 -11.36
CA LEU A 237 -26.58 -21.99 -11.45
C LEU A 237 -25.83 -22.87 -12.46
N ASP A 238 -25.09 -22.22 -13.35
CA ASP A 238 -24.16 -22.89 -14.30
C ASP A 238 -22.75 -23.05 -13.71
N THR A 239 -22.58 -22.82 -12.40
CA THR A 239 -21.29 -22.86 -11.70
C THR A 239 -21.28 -24.04 -10.75
N GLU A 240 -20.18 -24.80 -10.73
CA GLU A 240 -19.96 -25.84 -9.72
C GLU A 240 -19.63 -25.17 -8.39
N LEU A 241 -20.28 -25.62 -7.31
CA LEU A 241 -19.98 -25.17 -5.96
C LEU A 241 -18.85 -25.99 -5.36
N SER A 242 -18.05 -25.36 -4.50
CA SER A 242 -17.05 -26.06 -3.72
C SER A 242 -17.73 -27.03 -2.74
N LEU A 243 -17.47 -28.32 -2.89
CA LEU A 243 -17.96 -29.34 -1.97
C LEU A 243 -17.53 -29.03 -0.52
N LYS A 244 -16.31 -28.54 -0.35
CA LYS A 244 -15.74 -28.23 0.96
C LYS A 244 -16.45 -27.07 1.68
N ALA A 245 -16.90 -26.04 0.98
CA ALA A 245 -17.60 -24.92 1.55
C ALA A 245 -19.10 -25.19 1.72
N ALA A 246 -19.70 -25.94 0.79
CA ALA A 246 -21.16 -26.12 0.70
C ALA A 246 -21.68 -27.37 1.44
N ASP A 247 -20.91 -28.44 1.53
CA ASP A 247 -21.27 -29.65 2.28
C ASP A 247 -21.03 -29.46 3.79
N VAL A 248 -21.91 -28.68 4.40
CA VAL A 248 -21.84 -28.39 5.84
C VAL A 248 -22.37 -29.55 6.69
N SER A 249 -23.08 -30.48 6.08
CA SER A 249 -23.55 -31.74 6.71
C SER A 249 -22.43 -32.77 6.85
N GLY A 250 -21.47 -32.77 5.89
CA GLY A 250 -20.36 -33.71 5.80
C GLY A 250 -20.77 -35.08 5.22
N ASP A 251 -21.89 -35.14 4.49
CA ASP A 251 -22.39 -36.38 3.88
C ASP A 251 -21.87 -36.61 2.45
N GLY A 252 -21.18 -35.62 1.87
CA GLY A 252 -20.58 -35.65 0.55
C GLY A 252 -21.53 -35.24 -0.59
N VAL A 253 -22.71 -34.71 -0.26
CA VAL A 253 -23.70 -34.22 -1.23
C VAL A 253 -24.02 -32.78 -0.91
N ILE A 254 -24.12 -31.92 -1.93
CA ILE A 254 -24.60 -30.54 -1.77
C ILE A 254 -26.08 -30.50 -2.11
N ASP A 255 -26.92 -30.30 -1.12
CA ASP A 255 -28.37 -30.26 -1.29
C ASP A 255 -29.09 -29.32 -0.27
N SER A 256 -30.41 -29.36 -0.27
CA SER A 256 -31.21 -28.52 0.63
C SER A 256 -31.00 -28.76 2.10
N SER A 257 -30.41 -29.90 2.52
CA SER A 257 -30.05 -30.16 3.93
C SER A 257 -28.95 -29.23 4.40
N ASP A 258 -27.97 -28.96 3.55
CA ASP A 258 -26.88 -28.00 3.82
C ASP A 258 -27.42 -26.56 3.93
N ALA A 259 -28.31 -26.19 2.99
CA ALA A 259 -28.95 -24.88 3.03
C ALA A 259 -29.71 -24.65 4.36
N VAL A 260 -30.40 -25.68 4.88
CA VAL A 260 -31.07 -25.60 6.17
C VAL A 260 -30.08 -25.40 7.33
N LEU A 261 -28.98 -26.14 7.32
CA LEU A 261 -27.92 -26.00 8.34
C LEU A 261 -27.30 -24.60 8.33
N ILE A 262 -27.03 -24.04 7.14
CA ILE A 262 -26.52 -22.66 6.98
C ILE A 262 -27.52 -21.65 7.55
N LEU A 263 -28.81 -21.78 7.26
CA LEU A 263 -29.84 -20.90 7.84
C LEU A 263 -29.94 -21.02 9.35
N GLN A 264 -29.77 -22.21 9.91
CA GLN A 264 -29.74 -22.44 11.35
C GLN A 264 -28.52 -21.80 12.00
N TYR A 265 -27.35 -21.87 11.36
CA TYR A 265 -26.13 -21.23 11.81
C TYR A 265 -26.26 -19.71 11.75
N ALA A 266 -26.72 -19.15 10.65
CA ALA A 266 -26.98 -17.73 10.49
C ALA A 266 -28.00 -17.19 11.52
N ALA A 267 -29.01 -17.98 11.86
CA ALA A 267 -29.99 -17.65 12.90
C ALA A 267 -29.45 -17.83 14.33
N GLY A 268 -28.23 -18.37 14.51
CA GLY A 268 -27.61 -18.65 15.83
C GLY A 268 -28.21 -19.82 16.56
N THR A 269 -29.06 -20.64 15.94
CA THR A 269 -29.65 -21.85 16.51
C THR A 269 -28.72 -23.06 16.41
N LEU A 270 -27.84 -23.08 15.42
CA LEU A 270 -26.71 -23.99 15.24
C LEU A 270 -25.42 -23.25 15.63
N LYS A 271 -24.56 -23.88 16.42
CA LYS A 271 -23.28 -23.28 16.86
C LYS A 271 -22.09 -23.74 16.03
N GLU A 272 -22.17 -24.92 15.46
CA GLU A 272 -21.11 -25.57 14.70
C GLU A 272 -21.74 -26.52 13.69
N PHE A 273 -21.16 -26.59 12.50
CA PHE A 273 -21.63 -27.49 11.46
C PHE A 273 -21.24 -28.93 11.73
N PRO A 274 -22.05 -29.93 11.33
CA PRO A 274 -21.71 -31.35 11.49
C PRO A 274 -20.38 -31.73 10.82
N ALA A 275 -20.08 -31.18 9.65
CA ALA A 275 -18.83 -31.43 8.92
C ALA A 275 -17.58 -30.93 9.66
N ALA A 276 -17.69 -29.93 10.54
CA ALA A 276 -16.60 -29.40 11.34
C ALA A 276 -16.30 -30.26 12.60
N ALA A 277 -17.19 -31.19 12.96
CA ALA A 277 -16.98 -32.07 14.11
C ALA A 277 -15.80 -33.03 13.84
N PRO A 278 -14.91 -33.27 14.82
CA PRO A 278 -13.85 -34.26 14.66
C PRO A 278 -14.48 -35.61 14.32
N LYS A 279 -14.10 -36.21 13.18
CA LYS A 279 -14.53 -37.58 12.89
C LYS A 279 -13.94 -38.48 13.97
N GLU A 280 -14.78 -39.09 14.77
CA GLU A 280 -14.37 -40.16 15.69
C GLU A 280 -13.70 -41.24 14.82
N THR A 281 -12.40 -41.42 14.99
CA THR A 281 -11.70 -42.56 14.39
C THR A 281 -12.33 -43.81 15.00
N GLU A 282 -13.09 -44.55 14.18
CA GLU A 282 -13.52 -45.89 14.56
C GLU A 282 -12.27 -46.68 14.94
N ASP A 283 -12.09 -46.88 16.24
CA ASP A 283 -11.09 -47.83 16.75
C ASP A 283 -11.54 -49.24 16.36
N THR A 284 -11.05 -49.66 15.20
CA THR A 284 -11.12 -51.09 14.84
C THR A 284 -10.17 -51.82 15.76
N GLY A 285 -10.68 -52.14 16.94
CA GLY A 285 -10.03 -53.00 17.93
C GLY A 285 -9.65 -54.34 17.32
N SER A 286 -8.44 -54.45 16.88
CA SER A 286 -7.81 -55.72 16.64
C SER A 286 -7.31 -56.30 17.99
N THR A 287 -8.14 -57.13 18.57
CA THR A 287 -7.74 -57.99 19.68
C THR A 287 -6.88 -59.12 19.11
N ASP A 288 -5.59 -58.89 18.97
CA ASP A 288 -4.63 -60.00 18.92
C ASP A 288 -4.07 -60.30 20.30
N GLN A 289 -4.63 -61.33 20.92
CA GLN A 289 -4.06 -61.97 22.08
C GLN A 289 -2.72 -62.63 21.71
N ILE A 290 -1.63 -62.09 22.20
CA ILE A 290 -0.35 -62.78 22.17
C ILE A 290 -0.17 -63.44 23.55
N ALA A 291 -0.16 -64.79 23.50
CA ALA A 291 0.07 -65.66 24.62
C ALA A 291 1.41 -65.41 25.30
N VAL A 292 1.38 -65.42 26.63
CA VAL A 292 2.54 -65.42 27.52
C VAL A 292 3.23 -66.76 27.44
N GLY A 293 4.47 -66.75 26.99
CA GLY A 293 5.40 -67.88 27.11
C GLY A 293 6.47 -67.56 28.12
N ASP A 294 6.36 -68.16 29.28
CA ASP A 294 7.37 -68.25 30.34
C ASP A 294 8.56 -69.10 29.89
N THR A 295 9.80 -68.60 30.06
CA THR A 295 10.97 -69.41 30.46
C THR A 295 12.20 -68.54 30.75
N GLY A 296 12.62 -68.44 32.01
CA GLY A 296 13.79 -69.18 32.48
C GLY A 296 15.09 -68.39 32.39
N LEU A 297 15.50 -67.82 33.53
CA LEU A 297 16.89 -67.47 33.88
C LEU A 297 17.79 -68.72 33.82
N PRO A 298 19.13 -68.62 33.62
CA PRO A 298 20.01 -68.37 34.75
C PRO A 298 21.24 -67.45 34.56
N LYS A 299 21.62 -66.88 35.65
CA LYS A 299 22.90 -66.55 36.28
C LYS A 299 24.17 -66.95 35.48
N GLU A 300 25.05 -65.97 35.26
CA GLU A 300 26.27 -65.67 36.00
C GLU A 300 26.73 -64.22 35.65
#